data_ce8421d04804ebd3b6721f84db2f325f
#
_entry.id   ce8421d04804ebd3b6721f84db2f325f
#
_cell.length_a   1.000
_cell.length_b   1.000
_cell.length_c   1.000
_cell.angle_alpha   90.00
_cell.angle_beta   90.00
_cell.angle_gamma   90.00
#
_symmetry.space_group_name_H-M   'P 1'
#
loop_
_entity.id
_entity.type
_entity.pdbx_description
1 polymer ?
#
loop_
_entity_poly.entity_id
_entity_poly.type
_entity_poly.pdbx_seq_one_letter_code
_entity_poly.pdbx_strand_id
1 'polypeptide(L)'
;MEMQRGRRRYLSLFRCGCSCEGQGSGLESAIEIVESNGSEYGGKPSSFDAAVCLGASWIWSGLEGTLRALSSWAKPGGLVVVGEPFWRSAPSLDHLEAAELTESSFSTHLGNAQTGLGLGLGLLHTMVSSEDDWDRYEGYQWYAAENYSRCNPGDPDVPELMANMRKTRDHYLQWGRNEIGWAVYLFVKNPFQPAA
;
A
#
# COMPACT_ATOMS: atom_id res chain seq x y z
N MET A 1 -6.51 23.87 17.56
CA MET A 1 -7.97 24.00 17.55
C MET A 1 -8.40 24.17 16.11
N GLU A 2 -9.22 23.24 15.61
CA GLU A 2 -9.69 23.16 14.21
C GLU A 2 -8.59 23.01 13.16
N MET A 3 -8.47 21.90 12.42
CA MET A 3 -9.53 21.44 11.57
C MET A 3 -9.29 20.05 11.04
N GLN A 4 -10.07 19.11 11.40
CA GLN A 4 -10.18 17.87 10.62
C GLN A 4 -11.44 17.96 9.76
N ARG A 5 -11.30 18.47 8.54
CA ARG A 5 -12.27 18.20 7.49
C ARG A 5 -11.98 16.82 6.93
N GLY A 6 -12.88 15.88 7.22
CA GLY A 6 -12.81 14.52 6.70
C GLY A 6 -12.69 14.53 5.18
N ARG A 7 -11.50 14.23 4.67
CA ARG A 7 -11.33 13.84 3.29
C ARG A 7 -11.90 12.43 3.17
N ARG A 8 -13.07 12.30 2.56
CA ARG A 8 -13.55 11.02 2.06
C ARG A 8 -12.48 10.53 1.08
N ARG A 9 -11.68 9.56 1.48
CA ARG A 9 -10.68 8.95 0.61
C ARG A 9 -11.39 7.84 -0.15
N TYR A 10 -11.73 8.14 -1.39
CA TYR A 10 -12.24 7.18 -2.33
C TYR A 10 -11.09 6.30 -2.82
N LEU A 11 -11.31 5.00 -2.90
CA LEU A 11 -10.47 4.10 -3.67
C LEU A 11 -10.78 4.37 -5.14
N SER A 12 -10.28 5.47 -5.69
CA SER A 12 -10.27 5.63 -7.13
C SER A 12 -9.15 4.76 -7.66
N LEU A 13 -9.47 3.61 -8.20
CA LEU A 13 -8.62 2.98 -9.19
C LEU A 13 -8.40 4.02 -10.28
N PHE A 14 -7.16 4.44 -10.46
CA PHE A 14 -6.76 5.45 -11.41
C PHE A 14 -7.43 5.21 -12.75
N ARG A 15 -8.37 6.07 -13.13
CA ARG A 15 -8.54 6.36 -14.54
C ARG A 15 -7.26 7.08 -14.97
N CYS A 16 -6.32 6.33 -15.49
CA CYS A 16 -5.26 6.91 -16.28
C CYS A 16 -5.96 7.60 -17.44
N GLY A 17 -6.01 8.94 -17.40
CA GLY A 17 -6.47 9.76 -18.52
C GLY A 17 -5.46 9.79 -19.66
N CYS A 18 -4.73 8.72 -19.87
CA CYS A 18 -4.06 8.46 -21.12
C CYS A 18 -5.15 8.07 -22.11
N SER A 19 -5.46 8.95 -23.03
CA SER A 19 -6.03 8.63 -24.33
C SER A 19 -5.02 7.75 -25.10
N CYS A 20 -4.75 6.56 -24.59
CA CYS A 20 -4.23 5.48 -25.39
C CYS A 20 -5.43 4.97 -26.17
N GLU A 21 -5.58 5.46 -27.40
CA GLU A 21 -6.28 4.76 -28.46
C GLU A 21 -5.54 3.43 -28.72
N GLY A 22 -5.61 2.53 -27.77
CA GLY A 22 -5.17 1.16 -27.84
C GLY A 22 -6.42 0.30 -27.69
N GLN A 23 -6.67 -0.53 -28.65
CA GLN A 23 -7.74 -1.55 -28.70
C GLN A 23 -7.97 -2.08 -27.29
N GLY A 24 -9.19 -1.92 -26.77
CA GLY A 24 -9.58 -2.40 -25.46
C GLY A 24 -9.17 -3.87 -25.32
N SER A 25 -8.59 -4.21 -24.19
CA SER A 25 -8.12 -5.57 -23.91
C SER A 25 -9.27 -6.61 -23.84
N GLY A 26 -10.52 -6.17 -24.04
CA GLY A 26 -11.73 -7.00 -23.91
C GLY A 26 -12.03 -7.42 -22.47
N LEU A 27 -11.35 -6.81 -21.48
CA LEU A 27 -11.51 -7.13 -20.06
C LEU A 27 -12.53 -6.22 -19.36
N GLU A 28 -13.07 -5.20 -20.02
CA GLU A 28 -13.99 -4.22 -19.42
C GLU A 28 -15.25 -4.88 -18.83
N SER A 29 -15.71 -5.97 -19.44
CA SER A 29 -16.85 -6.74 -18.95
C SER A 29 -16.49 -7.68 -17.79
N ALA A 30 -15.20 -7.92 -17.53
CA ALA A 30 -14.71 -8.81 -16.48
C ALA A 30 -14.24 -8.05 -15.23
N ILE A 31 -14.22 -6.70 -15.27
CA ILE A 31 -13.78 -5.85 -14.17
C ILE A 31 -14.96 -5.06 -13.64
N GLU A 32 -15.28 -5.24 -12.37
CA GLU A 32 -16.24 -4.42 -11.64
C GLU A 32 -15.50 -3.43 -10.75
N ILE A 33 -15.79 -2.13 -10.91
CA ILE A 33 -15.25 -1.06 -10.07
C ILE A 33 -16.33 -0.62 -9.10
N VAL A 34 -16.07 -0.78 -7.79
CA VAL A 34 -16.97 -0.36 -6.74
C VAL A 34 -16.42 0.91 -6.08
N GLU A 35 -17.16 2.02 -6.19
CA GLU A 35 -16.84 3.24 -5.48
C GLU A 35 -17.44 3.18 -4.07
N SER A 36 -16.57 3.00 -3.06
CA SER A 36 -16.96 2.94 -1.66
C SER A 36 -15.81 3.33 -0.74
N ASN A 37 -16.11 3.63 0.52
CA ASN A 37 -15.10 3.64 1.56
C ASN A 37 -14.62 2.18 1.76
N GLY A 38 -13.32 1.92 1.56
CA GLY A 38 -12.78 0.56 1.65
C GLY A 38 -13.05 -0.14 2.98
N SER A 39 -13.09 0.62 4.10
CA SER A 39 -13.41 0.08 5.43
C SER A 39 -14.89 -0.33 5.57
N GLU A 40 -15.76 0.21 4.75
CA GLU A 40 -17.21 -0.05 4.74
C GLU A 40 -17.60 -1.06 3.65
N TYR A 41 -16.63 -1.50 2.82
CA TYR A 41 -16.90 -2.47 1.77
C TYR A 41 -17.33 -3.81 2.37
N GLY A 42 -18.60 -4.11 2.24
CA GLY A 42 -19.24 -5.35 2.72
C GLY A 42 -19.13 -6.49 1.71
N GLY A 43 -17.91 -6.80 1.25
CA GLY A 43 -17.71 -7.89 0.29
C GLY A 43 -18.38 -9.19 0.74
N LYS A 44 -18.89 -9.96 -0.21
CA LYS A 44 -19.56 -11.25 0.08
C LYS A 44 -18.56 -12.21 0.75
N PRO A 45 -18.84 -12.70 1.96
CA PRO A 45 -17.93 -13.60 2.66
C PRO A 45 -17.61 -14.86 1.86
N SER A 46 -16.36 -15.31 1.93
CA SER A 46 -15.88 -16.56 1.33
C SER A 46 -16.27 -16.74 -0.16
N SER A 47 -16.20 -15.65 -0.94
CA SER A 47 -16.63 -15.66 -2.35
C SER A 47 -15.50 -15.47 -3.35
N PHE A 48 -14.34 -14.96 -2.91
CA PHE A 48 -13.22 -14.67 -3.79
C PHE A 48 -12.14 -15.76 -3.73
N ASP A 49 -11.57 -16.09 -4.87
CA ASP A 49 -10.43 -17.01 -4.96
C ASP A 49 -9.14 -16.37 -4.46
N ALA A 50 -9.04 -15.05 -4.58
CA ALA A 50 -7.98 -14.24 -4.02
C ALA A 50 -8.50 -12.88 -3.55
N ALA A 51 -7.97 -12.38 -2.43
CA ALA A 51 -8.19 -11.03 -1.94
C ALA A 51 -6.82 -10.33 -1.77
N VAL A 52 -6.70 -9.11 -2.31
CA VAL A 52 -5.40 -8.42 -2.43
C VAL A 52 -5.49 -7.00 -1.91
N CYS A 53 -4.51 -6.59 -1.09
CA CYS A 53 -4.29 -5.21 -0.68
C CYS A 53 -2.80 -4.89 -0.73
N LEU A 54 -2.40 -3.92 -1.56
CA LEU A 54 -1.02 -3.49 -1.70
C LEU A 54 -0.90 -2.01 -1.29
N GLY A 55 -0.21 -1.74 -0.17
CA GLY A 55 0.10 -0.38 0.29
C GLY A 55 -1.10 0.43 0.79
N ALA A 56 -2.15 -0.23 1.27
CA ALA A 56 -3.35 0.46 1.76
C ALA A 56 -3.90 -0.14 3.06
N SER A 57 -3.07 -0.78 3.87
CA SER A 57 -3.47 -1.43 5.13
C SER A 57 -4.02 -0.46 6.17
N TRP A 58 -3.68 0.82 6.09
CA TRP A 58 -4.23 1.89 6.90
C TRP A 58 -5.77 1.99 6.81
N ILE A 59 -6.40 1.47 5.75
CA ILE A 59 -7.87 1.43 5.58
C ILE A 59 -8.52 0.63 6.71
N TRP A 60 -7.89 -0.44 7.16
CA TRP A 60 -8.37 -1.35 8.22
C TRP A 60 -7.51 -1.27 9.49
N SER A 61 -6.94 -0.09 9.76
CA SER A 61 -6.12 0.14 10.97
C SER A 61 -4.85 -0.70 11.04
N GLY A 62 -4.23 -1.01 9.90
CA GLY A 62 -2.96 -1.70 9.78
C GLY A 62 -3.08 -3.13 9.24
N LEU A 63 -1.95 -3.83 9.25
CA LEU A 63 -1.79 -5.14 8.62
C LEU A 63 -2.77 -6.20 9.19
N GLU A 64 -2.91 -6.28 10.51
CA GLU A 64 -3.79 -7.28 11.13
C GLU A 64 -5.24 -7.11 10.70
N GLY A 65 -5.77 -5.88 10.77
CA GLY A 65 -7.13 -5.57 10.33
C GLY A 65 -7.33 -5.86 8.84
N THR A 66 -6.34 -5.54 8.02
CA THR A 66 -6.35 -5.86 6.59
C THR A 66 -6.43 -7.36 6.34
N LEU A 67 -5.58 -8.14 6.99
CA LEU A 67 -5.57 -9.60 6.86
C LEU A 67 -6.90 -10.23 7.31
N ARG A 68 -7.50 -9.72 8.39
CA ARG A 68 -8.84 -10.15 8.84
C ARG A 68 -9.91 -9.85 7.79
N ALA A 69 -9.93 -8.63 7.24
CA ALA A 69 -10.88 -8.24 6.20
C ALA A 69 -10.74 -9.10 4.95
N LEU A 70 -9.54 -9.20 4.40
CA LEU A 70 -9.27 -10.00 3.20
C LEU A 70 -9.58 -11.49 3.41
N SER A 71 -9.21 -12.04 4.57
CA SER A 71 -9.53 -13.43 4.93
C SER A 71 -11.03 -13.69 4.99
N SER A 72 -11.83 -12.71 5.44
CA SER A 72 -13.28 -12.88 5.49
C SER A 72 -13.88 -13.09 4.10
N TRP A 73 -13.32 -12.43 3.10
CA TRP A 73 -13.80 -12.49 1.71
C TRP A 73 -13.22 -13.65 0.92
N ALA A 74 -12.00 -14.08 1.22
CA ALA A 74 -11.37 -15.21 0.57
C ALA A 74 -12.08 -16.54 0.91
N LYS A 75 -12.24 -17.41 -0.10
CA LYS A 75 -12.75 -18.78 0.09
C LYS A 75 -11.80 -19.59 1.00
N PRO A 76 -12.28 -20.64 1.65
CA PRO A 76 -11.37 -21.66 2.22
C PRO A 76 -10.42 -22.19 1.13
N GLY A 77 -9.11 -22.17 1.38
CA GLY A 77 -8.09 -22.46 0.39
C GLY A 77 -7.77 -21.31 -0.57
N GLY A 78 -8.48 -20.18 -0.49
CA GLY A 78 -8.22 -18.99 -1.28
C GLY A 78 -7.00 -18.21 -0.81
N LEU A 79 -6.50 -17.32 -1.66
CA LEU A 79 -5.29 -16.55 -1.43
C LEU A 79 -5.60 -15.21 -0.75
N VAL A 80 -4.72 -14.80 0.15
CA VAL A 80 -4.71 -13.48 0.79
C VAL A 80 -3.34 -12.85 0.52
N VAL A 81 -3.33 -11.73 -0.18
CA VAL A 81 -2.08 -11.07 -0.60
C VAL A 81 -2.03 -9.67 -0.02
N VAL A 82 -0.96 -9.34 0.67
CA VAL A 82 -0.74 -8.00 1.22
C VAL A 82 0.65 -7.51 0.85
N GLY A 83 0.76 -6.22 0.51
CA GLY A 83 2.03 -5.52 0.36
C GLY A 83 2.18 -4.53 1.50
N GLU A 84 3.29 -4.61 2.23
CA GLU A 84 3.48 -3.86 3.49
C GLU A 84 4.93 -3.40 3.66
N PRO A 85 5.15 -2.19 4.19
CA PRO A 85 6.47 -1.77 4.61
C PRO A 85 6.92 -2.56 5.85
N PHE A 86 8.23 -2.58 6.06
CA PHE A 86 8.83 -3.15 7.24
C PHE A 86 10.17 -2.48 7.56
N TRP A 87 10.60 -2.50 8.82
CA TRP A 87 11.95 -2.07 9.19
C TRP A 87 12.97 -3.10 8.74
N ARG A 88 13.91 -2.70 7.87
CA ARG A 88 15.08 -3.52 7.47
C ARG A 88 16.09 -3.61 8.61
N SER A 89 16.24 -2.51 9.33
CA SER A 89 17.07 -2.35 10.52
C SER A 89 16.32 -1.55 11.57
N ALA A 90 16.84 -1.48 12.79
CA ALA A 90 16.31 -0.57 13.79
C ALA A 90 16.40 0.87 13.24
N PRO A 91 15.28 1.64 13.22
CA PRO A 91 15.30 2.99 12.71
C PRO A 91 16.15 3.90 13.63
N SER A 92 16.83 4.85 13.01
CA SER A 92 17.56 5.89 13.76
C SER A 92 16.59 6.88 14.41
N LEU A 93 16.98 7.47 15.53
CA LEU A 93 16.15 8.48 16.21
C LEU A 93 15.88 9.68 15.30
N ASP A 94 16.87 10.11 14.53
CA ASP A 94 16.75 11.22 13.59
C ASP A 94 15.71 10.91 12.48
N HIS A 95 15.67 9.66 12.02
CA HIS A 95 14.67 9.21 11.06
C HIS A 95 13.26 9.27 11.64
N LEU A 96 13.08 8.71 12.84
CA LEU A 96 11.80 8.70 13.52
C LEU A 96 11.26 10.12 13.74
N GLU A 97 12.12 11.05 14.18
CA GLU A 97 11.77 12.45 14.39
C GLU A 97 11.40 13.15 13.07
N ALA A 98 12.25 13.01 12.03
CA ALA A 98 12.04 13.67 10.74
C ALA A 98 10.77 13.21 10.00
N ALA A 99 10.37 11.95 10.20
CA ALA A 99 9.21 11.33 9.58
C ALA A 99 7.96 11.35 10.46
N GLU A 100 8.06 11.83 11.71
CA GLU A 100 6.99 11.75 12.70
C GLU A 100 6.50 10.29 12.91
N LEU A 101 7.46 9.34 12.88
CA LEU A 101 7.23 7.92 13.06
C LEU A 101 7.67 7.47 14.47
N THR A 102 7.29 6.27 14.82
CA THR A 102 7.75 5.54 16.00
C THR A 102 8.30 4.17 15.58
N GLU A 103 9.07 3.51 16.42
CA GLU A 103 9.53 2.15 16.16
C GLU A 103 8.36 1.18 15.85
N SER A 104 7.19 1.43 16.44
CA SER A 104 5.98 0.64 16.22
C SER A 104 5.21 0.98 14.94
N SER A 105 5.65 2.01 14.18
CA SER A 105 5.00 2.38 12.91
C SER A 105 5.06 1.28 11.86
N PHE A 106 6.16 0.53 11.84
CA PHE A 106 6.29 -0.68 11.03
C PHE A 106 6.81 -1.83 11.88
N SER A 107 6.44 -3.03 11.49
CA SER A 107 7.01 -4.25 12.05
C SER A 107 8.29 -4.65 11.30
N THR A 108 8.94 -5.73 11.71
CA THR A 108 9.99 -6.38 10.92
C THR A 108 9.38 -7.24 9.82
N HIS A 109 10.19 -7.64 8.84
CA HIS A 109 9.75 -8.59 7.80
C HIS A 109 9.20 -9.89 8.40
N LEU A 110 9.87 -10.43 9.40
CA LEU A 110 9.39 -11.59 10.15
C LEU A 110 8.09 -11.28 10.91
N GLY A 111 7.99 -10.12 11.56
CA GLY A 111 6.82 -9.73 12.32
C GLY A 111 5.56 -9.63 11.44
N ASN A 112 5.69 -9.05 10.24
CA ASN A 112 4.58 -9.02 9.28
C ASN A 112 4.12 -10.44 8.89
N ALA A 113 5.06 -11.35 8.63
CA ALA A 113 4.73 -12.76 8.35
C ALA A 113 4.04 -13.43 9.54
N GLN A 114 4.55 -13.21 10.76
CA GLN A 114 3.99 -13.76 11.99
C GLN A 114 2.57 -13.26 12.28
N THR A 115 2.24 -12.01 11.89
CA THR A 115 0.88 -11.49 12.02
C THR A 115 -0.11 -12.35 11.22
N GLY A 116 0.19 -12.73 9.99
CA GLY A 116 -0.66 -13.63 9.21
C GLY A 116 -0.74 -15.03 9.76
N LEU A 117 0.41 -15.58 10.19
CA LEU A 117 0.46 -16.90 10.84
C LEU A 117 -0.34 -16.94 12.14
N GLY A 118 -0.29 -15.88 12.95
CA GLY A 118 -1.06 -15.75 14.19
C GLY A 118 -2.57 -15.69 13.96
N LEU A 119 -3.00 -15.25 12.77
CA LEU A 119 -4.40 -15.32 12.34
C LEU A 119 -4.78 -16.69 11.74
N GLY A 120 -3.85 -17.64 11.75
CA GLY A 120 -4.05 -19.00 11.25
C GLY A 120 -3.96 -19.13 9.74
N LEU A 121 -3.48 -18.11 9.05
CA LEU A 121 -3.18 -18.21 7.63
C LEU A 121 -1.90 -19.04 7.41
N GLY A 122 -1.82 -19.74 6.29
CA GLY A 122 -0.60 -20.40 5.87
C GLY A 122 0.24 -19.46 5.02
N LEU A 123 1.48 -19.16 5.41
CA LEU A 123 2.40 -18.37 4.58
C LEU A 123 2.93 -19.24 3.44
N LEU A 124 2.63 -18.87 2.20
CA LEU A 124 3.09 -19.57 1.00
C LEU A 124 4.39 -18.99 0.45
N HIS A 125 4.48 -17.66 0.43
CA HIS A 125 5.63 -16.98 -0.17
C HIS A 125 5.75 -15.54 0.33
N THR A 126 6.97 -15.00 0.27
CA THR A 126 7.24 -13.56 0.44
C THR A 126 8.15 -13.09 -0.69
N MET A 127 7.92 -11.85 -1.14
CA MET A 127 8.77 -11.19 -2.13
C MET A 127 9.14 -9.80 -1.62
N VAL A 128 10.41 -9.60 -1.34
CA VAL A 128 10.96 -8.31 -0.91
C VAL A 128 11.37 -7.52 -2.15
N SER A 129 10.93 -6.28 -2.26
CA SER A 129 11.40 -5.37 -3.30
C SER A 129 12.89 -5.10 -3.13
N SER A 130 13.62 -5.16 -4.25
CA SER A 130 15.03 -4.77 -4.27
C SER A 130 15.19 -3.27 -4.03
N GLU A 131 16.41 -2.83 -3.73
CA GLU A 131 16.72 -1.40 -3.64
C GLU A 131 16.48 -0.70 -4.99
N ASP A 132 16.79 -1.36 -6.10
CA ASP A 132 16.54 -0.82 -7.44
C ASP A 132 15.04 -0.64 -7.74
N ASP A 133 14.18 -1.53 -7.22
CA ASP A 133 12.72 -1.38 -7.34
C ASP A 133 12.23 -0.17 -6.55
N TRP A 134 12.77 0.03 -5.34
CA TRP A 134 12.49 1.21 -4.53
C TRP A 134 12.99 2.50 -5.20
N ASP A 135 14.24 2.54 -5.64
CA ASP A 135 14.83 3.68 -6.32
C ASP A 135 14.02 4.06 -7.57
N ARG A 136 13.52 3.05 -8.30
CA ARG A 136 12.66 3.26 -9.46
C ARG A 136 11.31 3.83 -9.08
N TYR A 137 10.67 3.28 -8.04
CA TYR A 137 9.36 3.75 -7.55
C TYR A 137 9.42 5.20 -7.07
N GLU A 138 10.38 5.53 -6.24
CA GLU A 138 10.58 6.88 -5.71
C GLU A 138 11.04 7.86 -6.81
N GLY A 139 12.00 7.44 -7.63
CA GLY A 139 12.55 8.25 -8.71
C GLY A 139 11.51 8.65 -9.75
N TYR A 140 10.53 7.81 -10.05
CA TYR A 140 9.44 8.17 -10.95
C TYR A 140 8.55 9.28 -10.38
N GLN A 141 8.33 9.32 -9.08
CA GLN A 141 7.57 10.40 -8.44
C GLN A 141 8.32 11.73 -8.55
N TRP A 142 9.63 11.72 -8.30
CA TRP A 142 10.46 12.92 -8.41
C TRP A 142 10.50 13.43 -9.85
N TYR A 143 10.72 12.52 -10.80
CA TYR A 143 10.72 12.82 -12.22
C TYR A 143 9.38 13.43 -12.68
N ALA A 144 8.27 12.85 -12.24
CA ALA A 144 6.93 13.34 -12.59
C ALA A 144 6.69 14.76 -12.04
N ALA A 145 7.05 15.03 -10.77
CA ALA A 145 6.90 16.33 -10.16
C ALA A 145 7.76 17.40 -10.84
N GLU A 146 9.04 17.10 -11.14
CA GLU A 146 9.94 17.99 -11.85
C GLU A 146 9.43 18.30 -13.28
N ASN A 147 8.95 17.29 -14.00
CA ASN A 147 8.36 17.51 -15.33
C ASN A 147 7.10 18.34 -15.27
N TYR A 148 6.20 18.05 -14.31
CA TYR A 148 4.98 18.83 -14.15
C TYR A 148 5.29 20.30 -13.89
N SER A 149 6.19 20.59 -12.95
CA SER A 149 6.64 21.94 -12.62
C SER A 149 7.18 22.69 -13.84
N ARG A 150 8.00 22.04 -14.66
CA ARG A 150 8.58 22.66 -15.87
C ARG A 150 7.54 22.93 -16.95
N CYS A 151 6.54 22.06 -17.07
CA CYS A 151 5.48 22.22 -18.07
C CYS A 151 4.38 23.20 -17.63
N ASN A 152 4.24 23.43 -16.32
CA ASN A 152 3.17 24.24 -15.74
C ASN A 152 3.71 25.31 -14.77
N PRO A 153 4.62 26.21 -15.19
CA PRO A 153 5.30 27.16 -14.29
C PRO A 153 4.37 28.18 -13.64
N GLY A 154 3.17 28.37 -14.18
CA GLY A 154 2.16 29.29 -13.66
C GLY A 154 1.09 28.63 -12.76
N ASP A 155 1.17 27.33 -12.54
CA ASP A 155 0.22 26.63 -11.68
C ASP A 155 0.49 26.97 -10.20
N PRO A 156 -0.49 27.48 -9.44
CA PRO A 156 -0.32 27.90 -8.05
C PRO A 156 0.04 26.76 -7.10
N ASP A 157 -0.22 25.50 -7.47
CA ASP A 157 0.05 24.34 -6.61
C ASP A 157 1.51 23.83 -6.77
N VAL A 158 2.23 24.28 -7.80
CA VAL A 158 3.62 23.85 -8.06
C VAL A 158 4.56 24.11 -6.90
N PRO A 159 4.57 25.27 -6.23
CA PRO A 159 5.48 25.51 -5.11
C PRO A 159 5.31 24.49 -3.98
N GLU A 160 4.09 24.15 -3.60
CA GLU A 160 3.78 23.17 -2.56
C GLU A 160 4.14 21.76 -3.01
N LEU A 161 3.76 21.37 -4.23
CA LEU A 161 4.14 20.09 -4.84
C LEU A 161 5.65 19.87 -4.78
N MET A 162 6.43 20.86 -5.20
CA MET A 162 7.89 20.76 -5.24
C MET A 162 8.51 20.75 -3.84
N ALA A 163 7.96 21.48 -2.87
CA ALA A 163 8.42 21.44 -1.50
C ALA A 163 8.20 20.05 -0.88
N ASN A 164 7.02 19.49 -1.07
CA ASN A 164 6.67 18.14 -0.59
C ASN A 164 7.53 17.06 -1.25
N MET A 165 7.71 17.15 -2.58
CA MET A 165 8.55 16.20 -3.31
C MET A 165 9.99 16.22 -2.81
N ARG A 166 10.58 17.41 -2.60
CA ARG A 166 11.95 17.52 -2.08
C ARG A 166 12.06 16.92 -0.68
N LYS A 167 11.11 17.22 0.21
CA LYS A 167 11.07 16.65 1.56
C LYS A 167 11.05 15.13 1.52
N THR A 168 10.17 14.53 0.72
CA THR A 168 10.05 13.06 0.62
C THR A 168 11.28 12.44 -0.03
N ARG A 169 11.83 13.05 -1.08
CA ARG A 169 13.06 12.60 -1.73
C ARG A 169 14.25 12.60 -0.77
N ASP A 170 14.48 13.73 -0.09
CA ASP A 170 15.62 13.89 0.80
C ASP A 170 15.50 12.92 1.99
N HIS A 171 14.28 12.70 2.51
CA HIS A 171 13.98 11.70 3.52
C HIS A 171 14.30 10.28 3.03
N TYR A 172 13.85 9.92 1.82
CA TYR A 172 14.14 8.61 1.23
C TYR A 172 15.63 8.38 1.06
N LEU A 173 16.35 9.36 0.47
CA LEU A 173 17.80 9.23 0.22
C LEU A 173 18.63 9.19 1.51
N GLN A 174 18.18 9.84 2.56
CA GLN A 174 18.92 9.90 3.82
C GLN A 174 18.68 8.65 4.69
N TRP A 175 17.46 8.17 4.77
CA TRP A 175 17.08 7.07 5.68
C TRP A 175 16.25 5.97 5.00
N GLY A 176 15.18 6.34 4.29
CA GLY A 176 14.18 5.41 3.83
C GLY A 176 14.74 4.24 3.03
N ARG A 177 15.69 4.53 2.13
CA ARG A 177 16.35 3.52 1.29
C ARG A 177 17.05 2.42 2.09
N ASN A 178 17.64 2.77 3.22
CA ASN A 178 18.42 1.84 4.04
C ASN A 178 17.61 1.19 5.16
N GLU A 179 16.68 1.93 5.75
CA GLU A 179 15.98 1.52 6.97
C GLU A 179 14.59 0.92 6.70
N ILE A 180 13.93 1.29 5.58
CA ILE A 180 12.60 0.77 5.22
C ILE A 180 12.71 -0.21 4.07
N GLY A 181 12.04 -1.34 4.19
CA GLY A 181 11.81 -2.29 3.12
C GLY A 181 10.33 -2.37 2.76
N TRP A 182 10.06 -2.94 1.61
CA TRP A 182 8.72 -3.29 1.16
C TRP A 182 8.66 -4.76 0.80
N ALA A 183 7.62 -5.45 1.21
CA ALA A 183 7.43 -6.84 0.83
C ALA A 183 5.97 -7.17 0.53
N VAL A 184 5.78 -8.07 -0.42
CA VAL A 184 4.50 -8.72 -0.67
C VAL A 184 4.51 -10.06 0.05
N TYR A 185 3.46 -10.32 0.81
CA TYR A 185 3.22 -11.56 1.55
C TYR A 185 2.04 -12.30 0.91
N LEU A 186 2.27 -13.54 0.51
CA LEU A 186 1.24 -14.42 -0.05
C LEU A 186 0.86 -15.46 1.00
N PHE A 187 -0.36 -15.37 1.45
CA PHE A 187 -0.95 -16.33 2.38
C PHE A 187 -2.04 -17.16 1.71
N VAL A 188 -2.33 -18.32 2.29
CA VAL A 188 -3.51 -19.12 2.01
C VAL A 188 -4.42 -19.15 3.23
N LYS A 189 -5.72 -18.99 3.03
CA LYS A 189 -6.72 -19.21 4.07
C LYS A 189 -6.88 -20.71 4.30
N ASN A 190 -6.46 -21.19 5.45
CA ASN A 190 -6.53 -22.61 5.78
C ASN A 190 -7.99 -23.11 5.75
N PRO A 191 -8.28 -24.21 5.05
CA PRO A 191 -9.65 -24.70 4.88
C PRO A 191 -10.29 -25.26 6.16
N PHE A 192 -9.47 -25.55 7.18
CA PHE A 192 -9.90 -26.22 8.43
C PHE A 192 -9.94 -25.30 9.65
N GLN A 193 -9.86 -23.99 9.48
CA GLN A 193 -9.96 -23.08 10.62
C GLN A 193 -11.42 -22.74 10.87
N PRO A 194 -11.96 -23.04 12.09
CA PRO A 194 -13.28 -22.56 12.47
C PRO A 194 -13.28 -21.02 12.45
N ALA A 195 -14.38 -20.44 11.97
CA ALA A 195 -14.57 -19.00 12.07
C ALA A 195 -14.44 -18.57 13.54
N ALA A 196 -13.55 -17.61 13.81
CA ALA A 196 -13.37 -17.04 15.15
C ALA A 196 -14.54 -16.11 15.50
#